data_851d4a49967a2308a43ed278d54930dd
#
_entry.id   851d4a49967a2308a43ed278d54930dd
#
_cell.length_a   1.000
_cell.length_b   1.000
_cell.length_c   1.000
_cell.angle_alpha   90.00
_cell.angle_beta   90.00
_cell.angle_gamma   90.00
#
_symmetry.space_group_name_H-M   'P 1'
#
loop_
_entity.id
_entity.type
_entity.pdbx_description
1 polymer ?
#
loop_
_entity_poly.entity_id
_entity_poly.type
_entity_poly.pdbx_seq_one_letter_code
_entity_poly.pdbx_strand_id
1 'polypeptide(L)'
;MRKLLVVIIILIGFTIGINLSRDQKGFRTYQEVLTELINDAPMKTYRDSFYGYSIRYPEFFSQEITDKGFVRLGYWDNERFVIECSVLKAPDSSPVKIKMKELATQLHAEKQELLRDSFILSGPHYENGKRIEGYRYYAKYVRNRKLWFSYTLFYPESYHSSLTRIFRQIDQWEV
;
A
#
# COMPACT_ATOMS: atom_id res chain seq x y z
N MET A 1 -4.00 -61.54 -23.83
CA MET A 1 -4.97 -60.44 -23.71
C MET A 1 -5.09 -59.87 -22.28
N ARG A 2 -5.33 -60.64 -21.21
CA ARG A 2 -5.45 -60.10 -19.83
C ARG A 2 -4.23 -59.30 -19.34
N LYS A 3 -2.99 -59.71 -19.62
CA LYS A 3 -1.77 -59.00 -19.21
C LYS A 3 -1.61 -57.63 -19.89
N LEU A 4 -2.02 -57.52 -21.16
CA LEU A 4 -1.99 -56.26 -21.91
C LEU A 4 -2.99 -55.24 -21.36
N LEU A 5 -4.17 -55.69 -20.94
CA LEU A 5 -5.23 -54.84 -20.39
C LEU A 5 -4.80 -54.24 -19.03
N VAL A 6 -4.10 -55.01 -18.20
CA VAL A 6 -3.56 -54.55 -16.90
C VAL A 6 -2.49 -53.46 -17.12
N VAL A 7 -1.61 -53.63 -18.10
CA VAL A 7 -0.58 -52.61 -18.40
C VAL A 7 -1.20 -51.32 -18.89
N ILE A 8 -2.25 -51.39 -19.71
CA ILE A 8 -2.97 -50.18 -20.22
C ILE A 8 -3.66 -49.45 -19.05
N ILE A 9 -4.28 -50.18 -18.09
CA ILE A 9 -4.95 -49.57 -16.94
C ILE A 9 -3.92 -48.87 -16.05
N ILE A 10 -2.74 -49.46 -15.82
CA ILE A 10 -1.68 -48.86 -15.02
C ILE A 10 -1.13 -47.62 -15.70
N LEU A 11 -0.92 -47.61 -17.04
CA LEU A 11 -0.47 -46.45 -17.79
C LEU A 11 -1.51 -45.30 -17.76
N ILE A 12 -2.80 -45.60 -17.90
CA ILE A 12 -3.87 -44.59 -17.82
C ILE A 12 -3.94 -44.01 -16.39
N GLY A 13 -3.86 -44.86 -15.35
CA GLY A 13 -3.83 -44.43 -13.96
C GLY A 13 -2.63 -43.53 -13.65
N PHE A 14 -1.46 -43.83 -14.22
CA PHE A 14 -0.24 -43.05 -14.02
C PHE A 14 -0.31 -41.68 -14.75
N THR A 15 -0.86 -41.65 -15.96
CA THR A 15 -1.08 -40.38 -16.69
C THR A 15 -2.12 -39.48 -16.04
N ILE A 16 -3.19 -40.04 -15.51
CA ILE A 16 -4.21 -39.28 -14.76
C ILE A 16 -3.62 -38.76 -13.45
N GLY A 17 -2.84 -39.59 -12.73
CA GLY A 17 -2.16 -39.20 -11.49
C GLY A 17 -1.14 -38.06 -11.69
N ILE A 18 -0.37 -38.09 -12.80
CA ILE A 18 0.59 -37.00 -13.14
C ILE A 18 -0.16 -35.71 -13.50
N ASN A 19 -1.28 -35.79 -14.25
CA ASN A 19 -2.04 -34.62 -14.61
C ASN A 19 -2.73 -34.00 -13.39
N LEU A 20 -3.33 -34.81 -12.49
CA LEU A 20 -3.91 -34.33 -11.23
C LEU A 20 -2.85 -33.72 -10.31
N SER A 21 -1.61 -34.27 -10.26
CA SER A 21 -0.51 -33.69 -9.50
C SER A 21 0.03 -32.39 -10.12
N ARG A 22 -0.06 -32.23 -11.45
CA ARG A 22 0.30 -30.98 -12.13
C ARG A 22 -0.75 -29.88 -11.89
N ASP A 23 -2.04 -30.23 -11.89
CA ASP A 23 -3.12 -29.26 -11.63
C ASP A 23 -3.18 -28.82 -10.15
N GLN A 24 -2.64 -29.60 -9.22
CA GLN A 24 -2.46 -29.15 -7.81
C GLN A 24 -1.32 -28.17 -7.60
N LYS A 25 -0.46 -27.95 -8.59
CA LYS A 25 0.53 -26.87 -8.58
C LYS A 25 -0.05 -25.61 -9.21
N GLY A 26 -1.04 -24.96 -8.54
CA GLY A 26 -1.14 -23.67 -9.04
C GLY A 26 -2.38 -22.83 -9.02
N PHE A 27 -3.34 -23.06 -8.21
CA PHE A 27 -4.25 -21.94 -7.92
C PHE A 27 -3.65 -21.12 -6.80
N ARG A 28 -2.83 -20.11 -7.19
CA ARG A 28 -2.41 -19.07 -6.26
C ARG A 28 -3.66 -18.35 -5.76
N THR A 29 -3.72 -18.12 -4.48
CA THR A 29 -4.78 -17.30 -3.92
C THR A 29 -4.65 -15.85 -4.42
N TYR A 30 -5.73 -15.11 -4.47
CA TYR A 30 -5.71 -13.69 -4.80
C TYR A 30 -4.71 -12.92 -3.92
N GLN A 31 -4.67 -13.26 -2.63
CA GLN A 31 -3.75 -12.65 -1.68
C GLN A 31 -2.27 -12.89 -2.02
N GLU A 32 -1.90 -14.10 -2.45
CA GLU A 32 -0.52 -14.41 -2.89
C GLU A 32 -0.13 -13.62 -4.13
N VAL A 33 -1.02 -13.58 -5.13
CA VAL A 33 -0.78 -12.82 -6.37
C VAL A 33 -0.64 -11.32 -6.09
N LEU A 34 -1.52 -10.76 -5.27
CA LEU A 34 -1.46 -9.34 -4.93
C LEU A 34 -0.24 -9.02 -4.06
N THR A 35 0.15 -9.90 -3.15
CA THR A 35 1.39 -9.76 -2.36
C THR A 35 2.63 -9.72 -3.25
N GLU A 36 2.72 -10.61 -4.24
CA GLU A 36 3.80 -10.63 -5.23
C GLU A 36 3.81 -9.32 -6.05
N LEU A 37 2.64 -8.89 -6.52
CA LEU A 37 2.49 -7.64 -7.25
C LEU A 37 2.95 -6.42 -6.43
N ILE A 38 2.59 -6.35 -5.15
CA ILE A 38 3.02 -5.27 -4.23
C ILE A 38 4.55 -5.26 -4.08
N ASN A 39 5.18 -6.42 -3.98
CA ASN A 39 6.62 -6.53 -3.75
C ASN A 39 7.44 -6.28 -5.02
N ASP A 40 6.99 -6.76 -6.16
CA ASP A 40 7.82 -6.86 -7.38
C ASP A 40 7.48 -5.82 -8.45
N ALA A 41 6.30 -5.18 -8.39
CA ALA A 41 5.91 -4.20 -9.40
C ALA A 41 6.93 -3.08 -9.55
N PRO A 42 7.23 -2.64 -10.79
CA PRO A 42 8.02 -1.45 -11.05
C PRO A 42 7.44 -0.23 -10.33
N MET A 43 8.32 0.70 -9.92
CA MET A 43 7.90 1.95 -9.28
C MET A 43 7.88 3.07 -10.31
N LYS A 44 6.75 3.77 -10.37
CA LYS A 44 6.58 5.05 -11.08
C LYS A 44 6.87 6.21 -10.14
N THR A 45 7.09 7.39 -10.72
CA THR A 45 7.27 8.64 -9.96
C THR A 45 6.22 9.66 -10.42
N TYR A 46 5.46 10.17 -9.47
CA TYR A 46 4.66 11.39 -9.65
C TYR A 46 5.48 12.58 -9.19
N ARG A 47 5.37 13.71 -9.92
CA ARG A 47 5.99 14.98 -9.56
C ARG A 47 4.95 16.08 -9.59
N ASP A 48 4.79 16.78 -8.48
CA ASP A 48 4.00 18.00 -8.42
C ASP A 48 4.87 19.17 -8.87
N SER A 49 4.49 19.80 -9.99
CA SER A 49 5.27 20.91 -10.57
C SER A 49 5.09 22.23 -9.82
N PHE A 50 4.06 22.36 -9.00
CA PHE A 50 3.74 23.60 -8.31
C PHE A 50 4.49 23.73 -6.97
N TYR A 51 4.52 22.64 -6.17
CA TYR A 51 5.20 22.59 -4.88
C TYR A 51 6.55 21.86 -4.93
N GLY A 52 6.89 21.23 -6.05
CA GLY A 52 8.19 20.61 -6.29
C GLY A 52 8.44 19.29 -5.58
N TYR A 53 7.42 18.68 -4.93
CA TYR A 53 7.59 17.37 -4.32
C TYR A 53 7.46 16.24 -5.34
N SER A 54 8.01 15.09 -5.01
CA SER A 54 7.80 13.86 -5.78
C SER A 54 7.54 12.68 -4.87
N ILE A 55 6.73 11.72 -5.34
CA ILE A 55 6.48 10.45 -4.65
C ILE A 55 6.70 9.28 -5.60
N ARG A 56 7.14 8.15 -5.05
CA ARG A 56 7.28 6.90 -5.80
C ARG A 56 6.15 5.97 -5.42
N TYR A 57 5.54 5.34 -6.41
CA TYR A 57 4.40 4.45 -6.21
C TYR A 57 4.46 3.25 -7.16
N PRO A 58 3.87 2.09 -6.80
CA PRO A 58 3.84 0.93 -7.68
C PRO A 58 3.10 1.21 -8.98
N GLU A 59 3.59 0.68 -10.10
CA GLU A 59 3.06 0.95 -11.44
C GLU A 59 1.58 0.57 -11.62
N PHE A 60 1.10 -0.42 -10.87
CA PHE A 60 -0.29 -0.87 -10.93
C PHE A 60 -1.30 0.08 -10.27
N PHE A 61 -0.84 1.12 -9.55
CA PHE A 61 -1.71 2.20 -9.08
C PHE A 61 -2.05 3.15 -10.24
N SER A 62 -3.32 3.48 -10.38
CA SER A 62 -3.81 4.50 -11.32
C SER A 62 -3.96 5.85 -10.64
N GLN A 63 -3.76 6.95 -11.40
CA GLN A 63 -4.05 8.29 -10.92
C GLN A 63 -5.56 8.53 -10.97
N GLU A 64 -6.16 8.82 -9.81
CA GLU A 64 -7.59 9.08 -9.69
C GLU A 64 -7.89 10.58 -9.67
N ILE A 65 -7.12 11.32 -8.87
CA ILE A 65 -7.29 12.76 -8.68
C ILE A 65 -5.90 13.40 -8.70
N THR A 66 -5.81 14.51 -9.43
CA THR A 66 -4.61 15.36 -9.43
C THR A 66 -5.05 16.81 -9.41
N ASP A 67 -4.58 17.57 -8.41
CA ASP A 67 -4.77 19.01 -8.26
C ASP A 67 -3.48 19.62 -7.72
N LYS A 68 -3.40 20.96 -7.68
CA LYS A 68 -2.24 21.68 -7.12
C LYS A 68 -1.98 21.27 -5.67
N GLY A 69 -0.87 20.57 -5.45
CA GLY A 69 -0.46 20.10 -4.14
C GLY A 69 -1.30 18.93 -3.59
N PHE A 70 -2.01 18.22 -4.45
CA PHE A 70 -2.72 17.01 -4.07
C PHE A 70 -2.67 15.98 -5.20
N VAL A 71 -2.37 14.74 -4.85
CA VAL A 71 -2.52 13.59 -5.74
C VAL A 71 -3.10 12.41 -4.97
N ARG A 72 -4.03 11.73 -5.61
CA ARG A 72 -4.58 10.46 -5.16
C ARG A 72 -4.31 9.39 -6.22
N LEU A 73 -3.70 8.31 -5.79
CA LEU A 73 -3.38 7.14 -6.59
C LEU A 73 -4.07 5.95 -5.96
N GLY A 74 -4.78 5.16 -6.75
CA GLY A 74 -5.56 4.03 -6.24
C GLY A 74 -5.31 2.74 -6.98
N TYR A 75 -5.45 1.65 -6.25
CA TYR A 75 -5.65 0.32 -6.79
C TYR A 75 -6.96 -0.23 -6.23
N TRP A 76 -7.86 -0.64 -7.13
CA TRP A 76 -9.19 -1.11 -6.82
C TRP A 76 -9.46 -2.41 -7.57
N ASP A 77 -9.60 -3.45 -6.81
CA ASP A 77 -10.10 -4.74 -7.25
C ASP A 77 -10.92 -5.32 -6.08
N ASN A 78 -10.68 -6.53 -5.64
CA ASN A 78 -11.29 -7.07 -4.40
C ASN A 78 -10.81 -6.33 -3.14
N GLU A 79 -9.64 -5.69 -3.19
CA GLU A 79 -9.03 -4.92 -2.12
C GLU A 79 -8.76 -3.48 -2.60
N ARG A 80 -8.77 -2.55 -1.64
CA ARG A 80 -8.53 -1.14 -1.91
C ARG A 80 -7.22 -0.68 -1.29
N PHE A 81 -6.32 -0.15 -2.12
CA PHE A 81 -5.12 0.55 -1.68
C PHE A 81 -5.15 1.97 -2.24
N VAL A 82 -4.89 2.95 -1.38
CA VAL A 82 -4.88 4.35 -1.79
C VAL A 82 -3.62 5.03 -1.27
N ILE A 83 -2.91 5.71 -2.16
CA ILE A 83 -1.83 6.62 -1.83
C ILE A 83 -2.34 8.04 -2.02
N GLU A 84 -2.20 8.86 -0.99
CA GLU A 84 -2.46 10.29 -1.05
C GLU A 84 -1.19 11.06 -0.70
N CYS A 85 -0.90 12.08 -1.49
CA CYS A 85 0.08 13.08 -1.10
C CYS A 85 -0.57 14.46 -1.19
N SER A 86 -0.44 15.24 -0.13
CA SER A 86 -1.08 16.55 -0.05
C SER A 86 -0.19 17.60 0.59
N VAL A 87 -0.44 18.86 0.22
CA VAL A 87 0.11 20.02 0.87
C VAL A 87 -0.96 20.66 1.73
N LEU A 88 -0.71 20.79 3.03
CA LEU A 88 -1.59 21.51 3.93
C LEU A 88 -1.42 23.00 3.66
N LYS A 89 -2.43 23.60 3.03
CA LYS A 89 -2.36 24.96 2.45
C LYS A 89 -2.25 26.09 3.47
N ALA A 90 -2.56 25.86 4.74
CA ALA A 90 -2.42 26.86 5.79
C ALA A 90 -0.97 26.93 6.25
N PRO A 91 -0.33 28.12 6.17
CA PRO A 91 0.98 28.32 6.77
C PRO A 91 0.91 28.00 8.28
N ASP A 92 1.73 27.08 8.72
CA ASP A 92 1.73 26.64 10.10
C ASP A 92 3.18 26.61 10.62
N SER A 93 3.46 27.47 11.60
CA SER A 93 4.76 27.55 12.26
C SER A 93 4.81 26.78 13.58
N SER A 94 3.78 26.02 13.89
CA SER A 94 3.74 25.19 15.09
C SER A 94 4.94 24.26 15.19
N PRO A 95 5.49 24.02 16.40
CA PRO A 95 6.52 23.01 16.59
C PRO A 95 6.06 21.62 16.09
N VAL A 96 6.99 20.86 15.50
CA VAL A 96 6.71 19.53 14.92
C VAL A 96 5.94 18.63 15.89
N LYS A 97 6.36 18.63 17.15
CA LYS A 97 5.72 17.83 18.22
C LYS A 97 4.28 18.23 18.50
N ILE A 98 3.95 19.53 18.40
CA ILE A 98 2.58 20.03 18.61
C ILE A 98 1.70 19.59 17.42
N LYS A 99 2.17 19.79 16.21
CA LYS A 99 1.46 19.36 14.98
C LYS A 99 1.24 17.84 14.95
N MET A 100 2.25 17.07 15.35
CA MET A 100 2.13 15.62 15.47
C MET A 100 0.98 15.24 16.43
N LYS A 101 0.93 15.83 17.62
CA LYS A 101 -0.12 15.53 18.61
C LYS A 101 -1.51 15.90 18.12
N GLU A 102 -1.65 17.07 17.48
CA GLU A 102 -2.90 17.53 16.87
C GLU A 102 -3.42 16.50 15.85
N LEU A 103 -2.58 16.17 14.85
CA LEU A 103 -2.95 15.23 13.81
C LEU A 103 -3.12 13.79 14.34
N ALA A 104 -2.33 13.38 15.31
CA ALA A 104 -2.49 12.07 15.95
C ALA A 104 -3.86 11.92 16.63
N THR A 105 -4.35 12.97 17.29
CA THR A 105 -5.68 12.98 17.89
C THR A 105 -6.77 12.96 16.81
N GLN A 106 -6.62 13.81 15.80
CA GLN A 106 -7.59 13.93 14.70
C GLN A 106 -7.72 12.64 13.89
N LEU A 107 -6.61 11.94 13.67
CA LEU A 107 -6.53 10.72 12.86
C LEU A 107 -6.64 9.43 13.69
N HIS A 108 -6.86 9.53 15.00
CA HIS A 108 -6.89 8.39 15.92
C HIS A 108 -5.63 7.51 15.82
N ALA A 109 -4.45 8.13 15.78
CA ALA A 109 -3.20 7.42 15.62
C ALA A 109 -2.88 6.52 16.81
N GLU A 110 -2.59 5.24 16.53
CA GLU A 110 -2.14 4.26 17.52
C GLU A 110 -0.63 4.31 17.74
N LYS A 111 0.13 4.67 16.67
CA LYS A 111 1.58 4.80 16.73
C LYS A 111 1.99 6.19 16.25
N GLN A 112 2.98 6.76 16.92
CA GLN A 112 3.54 8.09 16.64
C GLN A 112 5.04 8.01 16.72
N GLU A 113 5.73 8.48 15.70
CA GLU A 113 7.18 8.56 15.66
C GLU A 113 7.61 9.98 15.32
N LEU A 114 8.30 10.65 16.25
CA LEU A 114 8.81 12.00 16.06
C LEU A 114 10.21 11.94 15.47
N LEU A 115 10.41 12.59 14.33
CA LEU A 115 11.70 12.80 13.68
C LEU A 115 12.09 14.28 13.82
N ARG A 116 13.24 14.67 13.24
CA ARG A 116 13.77 16.04 13.39
C ARG A 116 12.80 17.11 12.86
N ASP A 117 12.42 17.02 11.58
CA ASP A 117 11.56 18.00 10.87
C ASP A 117 10.31 17.33 10.28
N SER A 118 10.00 16.13 10.77
CA SER A 118 8.90 15.31 10.28
C SER A 118 8.39 14.39 11.39
N PHE A 119 7.29 13.69 11.12
CA PHE A 119 6.78 12.63 11.99
C PHE A 119 5.98 11.61 11.19
N ILE A 120 5.85 10.42 11.76
CA ILE A 120 5.08 9.33 11.20
C ILE A 120 3.91 9.02 12.13
N LEU A 121 2.74 8.82 11.55
CA LEU A 121 1.54 8.39 12.24
C LEU A 121 1.00 7.13 11.58
N SER A 122 0.50 6.19 12.37
CA SER A 122 -0.25 5.05 11.85
C SER A 122 -1.36 4.63 12.80
N GLY A 123 -2.43 4.07 12.23
CA GLY A 123 -3.60 3.68 13.00
C GLY A 123 -4.69 3.09 12.12
N PRO A 124 -5.88 2.84 12.68
CA PRO A 124 -7.05 2.43 11.94
C PRO A 124 -7.50 3.53 10.98
N HIS A 125 -8.07 3.14 9.85
CA HIS A 125 -8.60 4.10 8.88
C HIS A 125 -10.01 4.53 9.25
N TYR A 126 -10.27 5.83 9.15
CA TYR A 126 -11.59 6.44 9.36
C TYR A 126 -12.02 7.21 8.12
N GLU A 127 -13.25 7.04 7.69
CA GLU A 127 -13.90 7.86 6.66
C GLU A 127 -15.18 8.47 7.25
N ASN A 128 -15.33 9.79 7.13
CA ASN A 128 -16.50 10.53 7.66
C ASN A 128 -16.79 10.24 9.16
N GLY A 129 -15.73 10.08 9.96
CA GLY A 129 -15.81 9.80 11.39
C GLY A 129 -16.19 8.36 11.74
N LYS A 130 -16.31 7.46 10.76
CA LYS A 130 -16.55 6.02 10.98
C LYS A 130 -15.30 5.23 10.68
N ARG A 131 -14.97 4.31 11.57
CA ARG A 131 -13.89 3.35 11.35
C ARG A 131 -14.23 2.43 10.20
N ILE A 132 -13.28 2.25 9.28
CA ILE A 132 -13.37 1.25 8.21
C ILE A 132 -12.69 -0.01 8.73
N GLU A 133 -13.49 -1.03 9.04
CA GLU A 133 -13.00 -2.26 9.62
C GLU A 133 -12.01 -2.97 8.67
N GLY A 134 -10.93 -3.50 9.24
CA GLY A 134 -9.87 -4.18 8.49
C GLY A 134 -8.96 -3.26 7.67
N TYR A 135 -9.13 -1.92 7.77
CA TYR A 135 -8.28 -0.95 7.07
C TYR A 135 -7.46 -0.11 8.03
N ARG A 136 -6.24 0.19 7.60
CA ARG A 136 -5.28 1.02 8.33
C ARG A 136 -4.72 2.12 7.43
N TYR A 137 -4.08 3.09 8.07
CA TYR A 137 -3.25 4.07 7.37
C TYR A 137 -1.83 4.08 7.92
N TYR A 138 -0.91 4.52 7.08
CA TYR A 138 0.48 4.83 7.41
C TYR A 138 0.85 6.14 6.73
N ALA A 139 1.24 7.16 7.48
CA ALA A 139 1.43 8.50 6.97
C ALA A 139 2.69 9.16 7.52
N LYS A 140 3.48 9.78 6.65
CA LYS A 140 4.57 10.69 6.99
C LYS A 140 4.16 12.12 6.70
N TYR A 141 4.46 12.98 7.65
CA TYR A 141 4.28 14.43 7.56
C TYR A 141 5.64 15.10 7.61
N VAL A 142 5.96 15.92 6.61
CA VAL A 142 7.24 16.62 6.48
C VAL A 142 6.96 18.12 6.46
N ARG A 143 7.72 18.87 7.29
CA ARG A 143 7.67 20.32 7.25
C ARG A 143 8.76 20.86 6.35
N ASN A 144 8.36 21.65 5.34
CA ASN A 144 9.29 22.46 4.55
C ASN A 144 8.88 23.92 4.65
N ARG A 145 9.73 24.76 5.26
CA ARG A 145 9.45 26.18 5.59
C ARG A 145 8.20 26.32 6.48
N LYS A 146 7.12 26.88 5.93
CA LYS A 146 5.82 27.09 6.61
C LYS A 146 4.72 26.14 6.13
N LEU A 147 5.03 25.18 5.30
CA LEU A 147 4.08 24.24 4.74
C LEU A 147 4.34 22.85 5.31
N TRP A 148 3.25 22.12 5.48
CA TRP A 148 3.27 20.71 5.79
C TRP A 148 2.88 19.90 4.58
N PHE A 149 3.61 18.85 4.33
CA PHE A 149 3.38 17.88 3.27
C PHE A 149 3.04 16.56 3.92
N SER A 150 2.10 15.82 3.35
CA SER A 150 1.76 14.46 3.80
C SER A 150 1.93 13.46 2.67
N TYR A 151 2.43 12.29 3.02
CA TYR A 151 2.43 11.11 2.16
C TYR A 151 1.77 9.98 2.95
N THR A 152 0.57 9.57 2.53
CA THR A 152 -0.26 8.63 3.26
C THR A 152 -0.59 7.43 2.39
N LEU A 153 -0.50 6.23 2.96
CA LEU A 153 -1.00 4.99 2.39
C LEU A 153 -2.17 4.50 3.23
N PHE A 154 -3.31 4.23 2.59
CA PHE A 154 -4.45 3.50 3.16
C PHE A 154 -4.46 2.09 2.57
N TYR A 155 -4.64 1.07 3.42
CA TYR A 155 -4.45 -0.31 3.02
C TYR A 155 -5.22 -1.30 3.90
N PRO A 156 -5.58 -2.50 3.38
CA PRO A 156 -6.13 -3.57 4.20
C PRO A 156 -5.08 -4.11 5.17
N GLU A 157 -5.44 -4.28 6.45
CA GLU A 157 -4.53 -4.72 7.51
C GLU A 157 -3.88 -6.10 7.23
N SER A 158 -4.60 -6.97 6.53
CA SER A 158 -4.11 -8.29 6.10
C SER A 158 -2.83 -8.24 5.24
N TYR A 159 -2.57 -7.11 4.57
CA TYR A 159 -1.38 -6.90 3.73
C TYR A 159 -0.25 -6.15 4.42
N HIS A 160 -0.37 -5.84 5.71
CA HIS A 160 0.63 -5.03 6.43
C HIS A 160 2.08 -5.54 6.23
N SER A 161 2.30 -6.84 6.36
CA SER A 161 3.63 -7.45 6.20
C SER A 161 4.18 -7.36 4.76
N SER A 162 3.31 -7.33 3.76
CA SER A 162 3.69 -7.25 2.34
C SER A 162 4.08 -5.83 1.91
N LEU A 163 3.71 -4.80 2.68
CA LEU A 163 3.87 -3.38 2.32
C LEU A 163 5.21 -2.77 2.75
N THR A 164 6.15 -3.56 3.26
CA THR A 164 7.45 -3.09 3.78
C THR A 164 8.20 -2.19 2.79
N ARG A 165 8.13 -2.51 1.49
CA ARG A 165 8.75 -1.72 0.42
C ARG A 165 8.11 -0.32 0.31
N ILE A 166 6.79 -0.24 0.40
CA ILE A 166 6.06 1.03 0.31
C ILE A 166 6.27 1.84 1.59
N PHE A 167 6.23 1.23 2.77
CA PHE A 167 6.54 1.90 4.03
C PHE A 167 7.94 2.52 3.99
N ARG A 168 8.95 1.79 3.49
CA ARG A 168 10.30 2.34 3.33
C ARG A 168 10.34 3.54 2.38
N GLN A 169 9.54 3.57 1.31
CA GLN A 169 9.45 4.75 0.43
C GLN A 169 8.87 5.96 1.17
N ILE A 170 7.85 5.74 2.02
CA ILE A 170 7.26 6.78 2.86
C ILE A 170 8.26 7.26 3.91
N ASP A 171 8.96 6.34 4.58
CA ASP A 171 9.95 6.67 5.63
C ASP A 171 11.12 7.50 5.09
N GLN A 172 11.57 7.20 3.88
CA GLN A 172 12.68 7.89 3.21
C GLN A 172 12.23 9.16 2.45
N TRP A 173 10.92 9.42 2.38
CA TRP A 173 10.41 10.55 1.63
C TRP A 173 10.81 11.89 2.26
N GLU A 174 11.30 12.80 1.41
CA GLU A 174 11.68 14.17 1.75
C GLU A 174 11.09 15.14 0.72
N VAL A 175 10.99 16.45 1.10
CA VAL A 175 10.42 17.53 0.28
C VAL A 175 11.38 18.72 0.20
#